data_da050db399d83068094a251100c8fce8
#
_entry.id   da050db399d83068094a251100c8fce8
#
_cell.length_a   1.000
_cell.length_b   1.000
_cell.length_c   1.000
_cell.angle_alpha   90.00
_cell.angle_beta   90.00
_cell.angle_gamma   90.00
#
_symmetry.space_group_name_H-M   'P 1'
#
loop_
_entity.id
_entity.type
_entity.pdbx_description
1 polymer ?
#
loop_
_entity_poly.entity_id
_entity_poly.type
_entity_poly.pdbx_seq_one_letter_code
_entity_poly.pdbx_strand_id
1 'polypeptide(L)'
;MKPAPAKKPKIRIAVVESDPLRFVGFRALFDDEDDFDLIASSLGDVARHQDADIALLGSRDGANLFDVMASFKAARPDLRIIVTGRGADDETILKALAAGAKGYVDEAATPTEFVQALRIVHQGSVWAPRRVLSTFIERVTSSPGRIFPAGRVTFTDREKEVLELLVAGRSNKEIGAVLGIEERTVKAHVAKLMRKVGVQNRIALSVHAITHSLVTAK
;
A
#
# COMPACT_ATOMS: atom_id res chain seq x y z
N MET A 1 -6.56 -25.72 -32.59
CA MET A 1 -6.63 -24.27 -32.27
C MET A 1 -6.22 -24.12 -30.81
N LYS A 2 -5.04 -23.61 -30.50
CA LYS A 2 -4.64 -23.34 -29.10
C LYS A 2 -5.51 -22.20 -28.56
N PRO A 3 -6.07 -22.31 -27.36
CA PRO A 3 -6.78 -21.17 -26.77
C PRO A 3 -5.81 -20.00 -26.59
N ALA A 4 -6.26 -18.80 -26.94
CA ALA A 4 -5.49 -17.57 -26.71
C ALA A 4 -5.17 -17.45 -25.21
N PRO A 5 -3.97 -17.01 -24.83
CA PRO A 5 -3.62 -16.84 -23.43
C PRO A 5 -4.60 -15.86 -22.79
N ALA A 6 -5.21 -16.28 -21.68
CA ALA A 6 -6.11 -15.43 -20.91
C ALA A 6 -5.35 -14.13 -20.53
N LYS A 7 -5.89 -12.98 -20.96
CA LYS A 7 -5.32 -11.67 -20.67
C LYS A 7 -5.22 -11.53 -19.14
N LYS A 8 -4.04 -11.33 -18.61
CA LYS A 8 -3.84 -11.08 -17.16
C LYS A 8 -4.73 -9.90 -16.75
N PRO A 9 -5.38 -9.96 -15.58
CA PRO A 9 -6.15 -8.82 -15.09
C PRO A 9 -5.24 -7.59 -14.96
N LYS A 10 -5.69 -6.46 -15.50
CA LYS A 10 -4.96 -5.20 -15.42
C LYS A 10 -5.03 -4.62 -14.01
N ILE A 11 -3.97 -3.96 -13.59
CA ILE A 11 -3.94 -3.16 -12.35
C ILE A 11 -4.70 -1.85 -12.64
N ARG A 12 -5.80 -1.62 -11.92
CA ARG A 12 -6.64 -0.44 -12.12
C ARG A 12 -6.26 0.69 -11.17
N ILE A 13 -5.92 1.84 -11.72
CA ILE A 13 -5.40 2.98 -10.99
C ILE A 13 -6.36 4.15 -11.15
N ALA A 14 -7.00 4.56 -10.05
CA ALA A 14 -7.74 5.80 -9.99
C ALA A 14 -6.76 6.96 -9.74
N VAL A 15 -6.57 7.80 -10.75
CA VAL A 15 -5.70 8.97 -10.66
C VAL A 15 -6.55 10.16 -10.23
N VAL A 16 -6.33 10.63 -9.00
CA VAL A 16 -6.97 11.82 -8.47
C VAL A 16 -6.07 13.01 -8.74
N GLU A 17 -6.39 13.72 -9.79
CA GLU A 17 -5.62 14.86 -10.26
C GLU A 17 -6.58 15.91 -10.81
N SER A 18 -6.42 17.14 -10.35
CA SER A 18 -7.24 18.27 -10.79
C SER A 18 -6.72 18.92 -12.08
N ASP A 19 -5.43 18.73 -12.39
CA ASP A 19 -4.79 19.26 -13.60
C ASP A 19 -4.87 18.24 -14.75
N PRO A 20 -5.64 18.54 -15.83
CA PRO A 20 -5.75 17.64 -16.98
C PRO A 20 -4.42 17.35 -17.69
N LEU A 21 -3.47 18.31 -17.68
CA LEU A 21 -2.16 18.10 -18.31
C LEU A 21 -1.33 17.08 -17.53
N ARG A 22 -1.44 17.09 -16.21
CA ARG A 22 -0.77 16.09 -15.36
C ARG A 22 -1.36 14.69 -15.56
N PHE A 23 -2.68 14.60 -15.71
CA PHE A 23 -3.31 13.32 -16.05
C PHE A 23 -2.79 12.77 -17.38
N VAL A 24 -2.66 13.62 -18.41
CA VAL A 24 -2.07 13.23 -19.71
C VAL A 24 -0.63 12.78 -19.52
N GLY A 25 0.16 13.49 -18.70
CA GLY A 25 1.52 13.10 -18.35
C GLY A 25 1.58 11.73 -17.67
N PHE A 26 0.72 11.47 -16.71
CA PHE A 26 0.62 10.14 -16.10
C PHE A 26 0.26 9.07 -17.11
N ARG A 27 -0.71 9.33 -17.99
CA ARG A 27 -1.11 8.38 -19.03
C ARG A 27 0.06 8.00 -19.95
N ALA A 28 0.86 8.97 -20.35
CA ALA A 28 2.03 8.74 -21.19
C ALA A 28 3.09 7.85 -20.53
N LEU A 29 3.17 7.82 -19.19
CA LEU A 29 4.10 6.92 -18.48
C LEU A 29 3.74 5.44 -18.63
N PHE A 30 2.51 5.13 -19.07
CA PHE A 30 1.99 3.77 -19.15
C PHE A 30 1.67 3.33 -20.57
N ASP A 31 2.01 4.13 -21.58
CA ASP A 31 1.71 3.81 -22.99
C ASP A 31 2.34 2.48 -23.44
N ASP A 32 3.50 2.12 -22.87
CA ASP A 32 4.21 0.87 -23.16
C ASP A 32 3.89 -0.26 -22.15
N GLU A 33 2.93 -0.06 -21.24
CA GLU A 33 2.64 -0.97 -20.14
C GLU A 33 1.23 -1.56 -20.24
N ASP A 34 1.13 -2.75 -20.82
CA ASP A 34 -0.16 -3.43 -21.07
C ASP A 34 -0.92 -3.89 -19.83
N ASP A 35 -0.25 -3.93 -18.66
CA ASP A 35 -0.79 -4.44 -17.41
C ASP A 35 -1.46 -3.37 -16.54
N PHE A 36 -1.56 -2.12 -17.00
CA PHE A 36 -2.21 -1.02 -16.30
C PHE A 36 -3.48 -0.51 -16.99
N ASP A 37 -4.39 0.01 -16.20
CA ASP A 37 -5.60 0.71 -16.65
C ASP A 37 -5.80 1.95 -15.76
N LEU A 38 -5.67 3.15 -16.38
CA LEU A 38 -5.77 4.42 -15.67
C LEU A 38 -7.16 5.00 -15.81
N ILE A 39 -7.76 5.36 -14.69
CA ILE A 39 -9.06 5.97 -14.61
C ILE A 39 -8.88 7.38 -14.02
N ALA A 40 -9.24 8.42 -14.81
CA ALA A 40 -9.32 9.76 -14.26
C ALA A 40 -10.42 9.81 -13.20
N SER A 41 -10.12 10.33 -12.04
CA SER A 41 -11.05 10.38 -10.93
C SER A 41 -10.98 11.71 -10.19
N SER A 42 -12.11 12.13 -9.64
CA SER A 42 -12.14 13.21 -8.67
C SER A 42 -12.10 12.66 -7.24
N LEU A 43 -11.81 13.52 -6.27
CA LEU A 43 -11.84 13.14 -4.84
C LEU A 43 -13.20 12.52 -4.43
N GLY A 44 -14.31 13.00 -5.01
CA GLY A 44 -15.65 12.47 -4.71
C GLY A 44 -15.97 11.14 -5.40
N ASP A 45 -15.26 10.80 -6.46
CA ASP A 45 -15.59 9.64 -7.29
C ASP A 45 -14.73 8.41 -6.99
N VAL A 46 -13.57 8.56 -6.37
CA VAL A 46 -12.68 7.41 -6.05
C VAL A 46 -13.40 6.33 -5.25
N ALA A 47 -14.27 6.73 -4.31
CA ALA A 47 -15.07 5.78 -3.54
C ALA A 47 -16.07 4.99 -4.41
N ARG A 48 -16.46 5.53 -5.57
CA ARG A 48 -17.38 4.90 -6.53
C ARG A 48 -16.70 3.93 -7.48
N HIS A 49 -15.39 4.09 -7.71
CA HIS A 49 -14.60 3.15 -8.52
C HIS A 49 -14.28 1.89 -7.72
N GLN A 50 -15.31 1.04 -7.49
CA GLN A 50 -15.20 -0.16 -6.66
C GLN A 50 -14.14 -1.16 -7.15
N ASP A 51 -13.75 -1.06 -8.39
CA ASP A 51 -12.80 -1.92 -9.07
C ASP A 51 -11.38 -1.35 -9.17
N ALA A 52 -11.13 -0.14 -8.63
CA ALA A 52 -9.77 0.39 -8.54
C ALA A 52 -8.95 -0.35 -7.47
N ASP A 53 -7.74 -0.76 -7.83
CA ASP A 53 -6.76 -1.40 -6.95
C ASP A 53 -5.92 -0.38 -6.18
N ILE A 54 -5.62 0.74 -6.83
CA ILE A 54 -4.74 1.81 -6.34
C ILE A 54 -5.40 3.16 -6.58
N ALA A 55 -5.35 4.04 -5.57
CA ALA A 55 -5.60 5.47 -5.73
C ALA A 55 -4.26 6.21 -5.73
N LEU A 56 -4.02 6.99 -6.79
CA LEU A 56 -2.88 7.88 -6.91
C LEU A 56 -3.32 9.29 -6.55
N LEU A 57 -2.77 9.87 -5.47
CA LEU A 57 -3.13 11.18 -4.95
C LEU A 57 -1.98 12.16 -5.12
N GLY A 58 -2.23 13.28 -5.75
CA GLY A 58 -1.30 14.41 -5.78
C GLY A 58 -1.26 15.15 -4.43
N SER A 59 -0.08 15.46 -3.92
CA SER A 59 0.06 16.20 -2.66
C SER A 59 -0.33 17.69 -2.77
N ARG A 60 -0.64 18.17 -3.98
CA ARG A 60 -0.89 19.60 -4.28
C ARG A 60 -2.37 19.97 -4.35
N ASP A 61 -3.28 19.01 -4.25
CA ASP A 61 -4.71 19.25 -4.54
C ASP A 61 -5.46 20.05 -3.47
N GLY A 62 -4.78 20.91 -2.70
CA GLY A 62 -5.38 21.94 -1.84
C GLY A 62 -6.30 21.43 -0.72
N ALA A 63 -6.80 20.22 -0.86
CA ALA A 63 -7.51 19.51 0.19
C ALA A 63 -6.51 18.98 1.22
N ASN A 64 -6.93 18.87 2.46
CA ASN A 64 -6.11 18.21 3.47
C ASN A 64 -5.91 16.74 3.05
N LEU A 65 -4.74 16.43 2.50
CA LEU A 65 -4.37 15.10 2.00
C LEU A 65 -4.73 13.98 3.00
N PHE A 66 -4.53 14.25 4.28
CA PHE A 66 -4.78 13.25 5.33
C PHE A 66 -6.27 12.98 5.56
N ASP A 67 -7.13 14.01 5.45
CA ASP A 67 -8.59 13.86 5.55
C ASP A 67 -9.13 13.08 4.35
N VAL A 68 -8.60 13.35 3.18
CA VAL A 68 -8.92 12.60 1.95
C VAL A 68 -8.53 11.13 2.09
N MET A 69 -7.32 10.86 2.56
CA MET A 69 -6.85 9.50 2.80
C MET A 69 -7.70 8.77 3.85
N ALA A 70 -8.09 9.46 4.93
CA ALA A 70 -8.95 8.91 5.97
C ALA A 70 -10.33 8.56 5.41
N SER A 71 -10.91 9.44 4.58
CA SER A 71 -12.19 9.20 3.91
C SER A 71 -12.14 8.00 2.97
N PHE A 72 -11.07 7.86 2.18
CA PHE A 72 -10.90 6.70 1.30
C PHE A 72 -10.74 5.40 2.07
N LYS A 73 -10.00 5.43 3.18
CA LYS A 73 -9.85 4.25 4.03
C LYS A 73 -11.14 3.82 4.72
N ALA A 74 -11.96 4.78 5.12
CA ALA A 74 -13.27 4.49 5.70
C ALA A 74 -14.22 3.86 4.67
N ALA A 75 -14.24 4.39 3.44
CA ALA A 75 -15.09 3.90 2.35
C ALA A 75 -14.55 2.60 1.70
N ARG A 76 -13.25 2.49 1.54
CA ARG A 76 -12.55 1.42 0.82
C ARG A 76 -11.28 0.98 1.59
N PRO A 77 -11.39 0.13 2.63
CA PRO A 77 -10.25 -0.32 3.43
C PRO A 77 -9.20 -1.11 2.63
N ASP A 78 -9.61 -1.73 1.53
CA ASP A 78 -8.79 -2.51 0.60
C ASP A 78 -8.02 -1.66 -0.41
N LEU A 79 -8.47 -0.42 -0.66
CA LEU A 79 -7.85 0.49 -1.62
C LEU A 79 -6.45 0.90 -1.16
N ARG A 80 -5.48 0.72 -2.03
CA ARG A 80 -4.10 1.13 -1.76
C ARG A 80 -3.91 2.56 -2.20
N ILE A 81 -3.36 3.38 -1.33
CA ILE A 81 -3.10 4.79 -1.62
C ILE A 81 -1.61 4.98 -1.87
N ILE A 82 -1.27 5.59 -3.00
CA ILE A 82 0.05 6.12 -3.30
C ILE A 82 -0.07 7.63 -3.36
N VAL A 83 0.82 8.33 -2.66
CA VAL A 83 0.92 9.78 -2.70
C VAL A 83 2.03 10.17 -3.66
N THR A 84 1.77 11.15 -4.52
CA THR A 84 2.79 11.78 -5.37
C THR A 84 3.01 13.22 -4.95
N GLY A 85 4.26 13.68 -5.02
CA GLY A 85 4.60 15.06 -4.72
C GLY A 85 6.02 15.41 -5.14
N ARG A 86 6.33 16.70 -5.20
CA ARG A 86 7.65 17.17 -5.56
C ARG A 86 8.42 17.63 -4.33
N GLY A 87 9.55 16.96 -4.07
CA GLY A 87 10.49 17.40 -3.04
C GLY A 87 9.90 17.40 -1.62
N ALA A 88 8.99 16.47 -1.32
CA ALA A 88 8.47 16.34 0.04
C ALA A 88 9.60 15.95 1.00
N ASP A 89 9.59 16.58 2.17
CA ASP A 89 10.51 16.20 3.24
C ASP A 89 10.16 14.85 3.83
N ASP A 90 11.11 14.24 4.52
CA ASP A 90 10.96 12.91 5.12
C ASP A 90 9.82 12.87 6.14
N GLU A 91 9.56 13.98 6.86
CA GLU A 91 8.49 14.06 7.84
C GLU A 91 7.11 14.03 7.19
N THR A 92 6.93 14.69 6.06
CA THR A 92 5.69 14.66 5.27
C THR A 92 5.44 13.26 4.73
N ILE A 93 6.47 12.59 4.21
CA ILE A 93 6.35 11.20 3.74
C ILE A 93 6.02 10.26 4.89
N LEU A 94 6.67 10.42 6.05
CA LEU A 94 6.38 9.65 7.26
C LEU A 94 4.93 9.80 7.72
N LYS A 95 4.41 11.04 7.72
CA LYS A 95 3.00 11.30 8.05
C LYS A 95 2.05 10.61 7.07
N ALA A 96 2.34 10.66 5.77
CA ALA A 96 1.53 9.97 4.76
C ALA A 96 1.52 8.44 4.99
N LEU A 97 2.68 7.83 5.25
CA LEU A 97 2.77 6.40 5.56
C LEU A 97 2.05 6.05 6.88
N ALA A 98 2.18 6.88 7.91
CA ALA A 98 1.48 6.70 9.19
C ALA A 98 -0.04 6.83 9.01
N ALA A 99 -0.51 7.74 8.16
CA ALA A 99 -1.92 7.87 7.78
C ALA A 99 -2.40 6.73 6.89
N GLY A 100 -1.49 5.84 6.46
CA GLY A 100 -1.80 4.58 5.78
C GLY A 100 -1.59 4.60 4.28
N ALA A 101 -0.85 5.55 3.71
CA ALA A 101 -0.34 5.42 2.36
C ALA A 101 0.47 4.13 2.23
N LYS A 102 0.38 3.50 1.08
CA LYS A 102 1.18 2.32 0.73
C LYS A 102 2.42 2.71 -0.07
N GLY A 103 2.49 3.95 -0.52
CA GLY A 103 3.65 4.46 -1.22
C GLY A 103 3.69 5.97 -1.27
N TYR A 104 4.92 6.46 -1.44
CA TYR A 104 5.21 7.81 -1.86
C TYR A 104 6.14 7.75 -3.06
N VAL A 105 5.81 8.47 -4.12
CA VAL A 105 6.62 8.60 -5.34
C VAL A 105 6.88 10.08 -5.60
N ASP A 106 8.16 10.44 -5.73
CA ASP A 106 8.52 11.81 -6.13
C ASP A 106 8.14 12.05 -7.58
N GLU A 107 7.64 13.24 -7.90
CA GLU A 107 7.31 13.63 -9.28
C GLU A 107 8.54 13.68 -10.21
N ALA A 108 9.75 13.74 -9.63
CA ALA A 108 11.01 13.64 -10.36
C ALA A 108 11.45 12.19 -10.61
N ALA A 109 10.71 11.19 -10.13
CA ALA A 109 11.02 9.80 -10.36
C ALA A 109 10.96 9.46 -11.86
N THR A 110 11.82 8.54 -12.28
CA THR A 110 11.80 8.05 -13.66
C THR A 110 10.52 7.26 -13.94
N PRO A 111 10.08 7.16 -15.22
CA PRO A 111 8.94 6.30 -15.60
C PRO A 111 9.06 4.87 -15.05
N THR A 112 10.24 4.29 -15.15
CA THR A 112 10.52 2.93 -14.65
C THR A 112 10.31 2.80 -13.13
N GLU A 113 10.79 3.76 -12.36
CA GLU A 113 10.61 3.78 -10.89
C GLU A 113 9.14 3.95 -10.52
N PHE A 114 8.41 4.78 -11.28
CA PHE A 114 6.98 5.01 -11.07
C PHE A 114 6.17 3.72 -11.29
N VAL A 115 6.39 3.06 -12.42
CA VAL A 115 5.77 1.77 -12.75
C VAL A 115 6.11 0.70 -11.72
N GLN A 116 7.39 0.63 -11.31
CA GLN A 116 7.84 -0.31 -10.28
C GLN A 116 7.15 -0.07 -8.92
N ALA A 117 7.01 1.19 -8.52
CA ALA A 117 6.30 1.55 -7.29
C ALA A 117 4.86 1.03 -7.27
N LEU A 118 4.13 1.22 -8.38
CA LEU A 118 2.76 0.74 -8.51
C LEU A 118 2.68 -0.79 -8.42
N ARG A 119 3.56 -1.51 -9.11
CA ARG A 119 3.61 -2.98 -9.05
C ARG A 119 3.90 -3.49 -7.64
N ILE A 120 4.87 -2.89 -6.96
CA ILE A 120 5.25 -3.25 -5.58
C ILE A 120 4.09 -2.99 -4.62
N VAL A 121 3.44 -1.84 -4.74
CA VAL A 121 2.28 -1.52 -3.91
C VAL A 121 1.09 -2.42 -4.23
N HIS A 122 0.86 -2.74 -5.50
CA HIS A 122 -0.17 -3.70 -5.89
C HIS A 122 0.09 -5.12 -5.32
N GLN A 123 1.33 -5.52 -5.15
CA GLN A 123 1.70 -6.78 -4.49
C GLN A 123 1.54 -6.74 -2.95
N GLY A 124 1.16 -5.58 -2.39
CA GLY A 124 0.91 -5.42 -0.95
C GLY A 124 2.12 -4.97 -0.14
N SER A 125 3.23 -4.64 -0.80
CA SER A 125 4.41 -4.05 -0.17
C SER A 125 4.29 -2.52 -0.08
N VAL A 126 5.26 -1.86 0.54
CA VAL A 126 5.31 -0.41 0.68
C VAL A 126 6.45 0.13 -0.17
N TRP A 127 6.21 1.26 -0.84
CA TRP A 127 7.21 1.98 -1.62
C TRP A 127 7.47 3.37 -1.02
N ALA A 128 8.68 3.59 -0.53
CA ALA A 128 9.12 4.90 -0.05
C ALA A 128 10.66 4.97 -0.04
N PRO A 129 11.27 6.14 0.05
CA PRO A 129 12.71 6.28 0.18
C PRO A 129 13.23 5.46 1.37
N ARG A 130 14.36 4.78 1.17
CA ARG A 130 14.94 3.86 2.18
C ARG A 130 15.14 4.52 3.54
N ARG A 131 15.65 5.77 3.54
CA ARG A 131 15.87 6.55 4.76
C ARG A 131 14.56 6.78 5.53
N VAL A 132 13.46 7.04 4.82
CA VAL A 132 12.14 7.25 5.44
C VAL A 132 11.63 5.96 6.06
N LEU A 133 11.79 4.84 5.37
CA LEU A 133 11.41 3.52 5.92
C LEU A 133 12.22 3.16 7.15
N SER A 134 13.54 3.43 7.17
CA SER A 134 14.38 3.22 8.35
C SER A 134 13.91 4.05 9.54
N THR A 135 13.68 5.35 9.33
CA THR A 135 13.17 6.25 10.37
C THR A 135 11.77 5.83 10.87
N PHE A 136 10.90 5.36 9.95
CA PHE A 136 9.59 4.85 10.32
C PHE A 136 9.71 3.62 11.25
N ILE A 137 10.57 2.68 10.90
CA ILE A 137 10.85 1.49 11.71
C ILE A 137 11.40 1.91 13.08
N GLU A 138 12.38 2.79 13.13
CA GLU A 138 12.97 3.29 14.38
C GLU A 138 11.92 3.95 15.28
N ARG A 139 11.07 4.83 14.74
CA ARG A 139 9.99 5.47 15.52
C ARG A 139 8.99 4.47 16.07
N VAL A 140 8.63 3.48 15.28
CA VAL A 140 7.71 2.42 15.71
C VAL A 140 8.34 1.54 16.78
N THR A 141 9.63 1.21 16.67
CA THR A 141 10.34 0.37 17.66
C THR A 141 10.68 1.12 18.93
N SER A 142 11.02 2.41 18.84
CA SER A 142 11.43 3.22 20.01
C SER A 142 10.24 3.70 20.88
N SER A 143 9.01 3.64 20.38
CA SER A 143 7.81 4.10 21.10
C SER A 143 6.63 3.14 20.92
N PRO A 144 6.75 1.88 21.31
CA PRO A 144 5.72 0.86 21.05
C PRO A 144 4.35 1.19 21.67
N GLY A 145 4.31 1.89 22.79
CA GLY A 145 3.07 2.22 23.49
C GLY A 145 2.26 3.39 22.90
N ARG A 146 2.83 4.18 22.01
CA ARG A 146 2.15 5.35 21.40
C ARG A 146 1.41 5.02 20.12
N ILE A 147 1.78 3.93 19.44
CA ILE A 147 1.26 3.56 18.13
C ILE A 147 0.35 2.33 18.22
N PHE A 148 0.50 1.52 19.27
CA PHE A 148 -0.20 0.25 19.41
C PHE A 148 -0.95 0.17 20.73
N PRO A 149 -2.27 -0.11 20.73
CA PRO A 149 -3.00 -0.37 21.97
C PRO A 149 -2.47 -1.65 22.64
N ALA A 150 -2.17 -1.55 23.92
CA ALA A 150 -1.75 -2.68 24.74
C ALA A 150 -2.96 -3.61 25.01
N GLY A 151 -3.16 -4.61 24.15
CA GLY A 151 -4.14 -5.67 24.36
C GLY A 151 -3.51 -7.04 24.04
N ARG A 152 -3.88 -8.08 24.80
CA ARG A 152 -3.52 -9.47 24.44
C ARG A 152 -4.26 -9.84 23.15
N VAL A 153 -3.57 -9.73 22.01
CA VAL A 153 -4.11 -10.15 20.73
C VAL A 153 -3.85 -11.65 20.58
N THR A 154 -4.91 -12.44 20.45
CA THR A 154 -4.80 -13.86 20.13
C THR A 154 -4.89 -14.06 18.61
N PHE A 155 -3.96 -14.84 18.07
CA PHE A 155 -3.94 -15.19 16.65
C PHE A 155 -4.30 -16.66 16.49
N THR A 156 -5.07 -16.97 15.44
CA THR A 156 -5.25 -18.35 14.96
C THR A 156 -3.95 -18.87 14.38
N ASP A 157 -3.79 -20.19 14.27
CA ASP A 157 -2.57 -20.77 13.70
C ASP A 157 -2.33 -20.27 12.27
N ARG A 158 -3.39 -20.14 11.48
CA ARG A 158 -3.31 -19.60 10.12
C ARG A 158 -2.87 -18.12 10.10
N GLU A 159 -3.31 -17.32 11.04
CA GLU A 159 -2.86 -15.93 11.18
C GLU A 159 -1.38 -15.84 11.58
N LYS A 160 -0.91 -16.76 12.40
CA LYS A 160 0.53 -16.86 12.76
C LYS A 160 1.39 -17.23 11.56
N GLU A 161 1.00 -18.26 10.79
CA GLU A 161 1.72 -18.67 9.58
C GLU A 161 1.85 -17.50 8.58
N VAL A 162 0.75 -16.76 8.34
CA VAL A 162 0.77 -15.59 7.48
C VAL A 162 1.68 -14.52 8.05
N LEU A 163 1.64 -14.28 9.38
CA LEU A 163 2.44 -13.26 10.05
C LEU A 163 3.93 -13.59 10.00
N GLU A 164 4.33 -14.84 10.19
CA GLU A 164 5.72 -15.31 10.09
C GLU A 164 6.30 -15.05 8.69
N LEU A 165 5.59 -15.45 7.64
CA LEU A 165 6.03 -15.23 6.27
C LEU A 165 6.06 -13.74 5.90
N LEU A 166 5.13 -12.95 6.47
CA LEU A 166 5.08 -11.51 6.29
C LEU A 166 6.29 -10.83 6.94
N VAL A 167 6.67 -11.24 8.15
CA VAL A 167 7.87 -10.76 8.86
C VAL A 167 9.15 -11.15 8.12
N ALA A 168 9.17 -12.34 7.49
CA ALA A 168 10.25 -12.77 6.61
C ALA A 168 10.32 -11.99 5.26
N GLY A 169 9.49 -10.96 5.08
CA GLY A 169 9.52 -10.07 3.92
C GLY A 169 8.82 -10.62 2.67
N ARG A 170 8.11 -11.75 2.75
CA ARG A 170 7.43 -12.35 1.59
C ARG A 170 6.26 -11.49 1.11
N SER A 171 6.12 -11.34 -0.21
CA SER A 171 4.92 -10.71 -0.83
C SER A 171 3.67 -11.57 -0.61
N ASN A 172 2.47 -10.99 -0.78
CA ASN A 172 1.23 -11.75 -0.64
C ASN A 172 1.16 -12.93 -1.63
N LYS A 173 1.71 -12.77 -2.82
CA LYS A 173 1.80 -13.83 -3.83
C LYS A 173 2.68 -15.00 -3.37
N GLU A 174 3.85 -14.70 -2.81
CA GLU A 174 4.78 -15.71 -2.26
C GLU A 174 4.19 -16.41 -1.04
N ILE A 175 3.53 -15.65 -0.14
CA ILE A 175 2.81 -16.20 1.01
C ILE A 175 1.72 -17.16 0.53
N GLY A 176 0.94 -16.76 -0.48
CA GLY A 176 -0.09 -17.61 -1.07
C GLY A 176 0.47 -18.90 -1.64
N ALA A 177 1.60 -18.82 -2.37
CA ALA A 177 2.29 -19.98 -2.93
C ALA A 177 2.79 -20.95 -1.83
N VAL A 178 3.39 -20.41 -0.75
CA VAL A 178 3.89 -21.22 0.37
C VAL A 178 2.74 -21.91 1.13
N LEU A 179 1.65 -21.18 1.35
CA LEU A 179 0.53 -21.65 2.18
C LEU A 179 -0.56 -22.37 1.40
N GLY A 180 -0.44 -22.48 0.06
CA GLY A 180 -1.44 -23.15 -0.79
C GLY A 180 -2.78 -22.41 -0.85
N ILE A 181 -2.80 -21.09 -0.76
CA ILE A 181 -3.99 -20.25 -0.81
C ILE A 181 -3.86 -19.11 -1.83
N GLU A 182 -4.99 -18.62 -2.30
CA GLU A 182 -4.99 -17.51 -3.24
C GLU A 182 -4.44 -16.21 -2.62
N GLU A 183 -3.79 -15.39 -3.43
CA GLU A 183 -3.25 -14.09 -3.01
C GLU A 183 -4.32 -13.19 -2.36
N ARG A 184 -5.57 -13.23 -2.87
CA ARG A 184 -6.68 -12.46 -2.28
C ARG A 184 -6.98 -12.91 -0.85
N THR A 185 -6.85 -14.20 -0.56
CA THR A 185 -7.04 -14.74 0.79
C THR A 185 -5.93 -14.27 1.73
N VAL A 186 -4.67 -14.23 1.25
CA VAL A 186 -3.57 -13.65 2.01
C VAL A 186 -3.82 -12.17 2.30
N LYS A 187 -4.27 -11.39 1.32
CA LYS A 187 -4.65 -9.97 1.51
C LYS A 187 -5.70 -9.82 2.61
N ALA A 188 -6.71 -10.68 2.65
CA ALA A 188 -7.73 -10.68 3.69
C ALA A 188 -7.16 -11.00 5.08
N HIS A 189 -6.26 -11.99 5.19
CA HIS A 189 -5.57 -12.31 6.45
C HIS A 189 -4.71 -11.14 6.94
N VAL A 190 -3.92 -10.52 6.06
CA VAL A 190 -3.08 -9.36 6.40
C VAL A 190 -3.94 -8.18 6.87
N ALA A 191 -5.03 -7.88 6.18
CA ALA A 191 -5.96 -6.83 6.59
C ALA A 191 -6.59 -7.12 7.97
N LYS A 192 -6.95 -8.38 8.23
CA LYS A 192 -7.47 -8.81 9.53
C LYS A 192 -6.44 -8.71 10.63
N LEU A 193 -5.19 -9.10 10.36
CA LEU A 193 -4.06 -8.97 11.27
C LEU A 193 -3.81 -7.50 11.64
N MET A 194 -3.77 -6.61 10.64
CA MET A 194 -3.60 -5.17 10.89
C MET A 194 -4.71 -4.60 11.78
N ARG A 195 -5.97 -4.98 11.55
CA ARG A 195 -7.10 -4.56 12.41
C ARG A 195 -6.99 -5.10 13.83
N LYS A 196 -6.61 -6.38 14.00
CA LYS A 196 -6.43 -7.00 15.31
C LYS A 196 -5.35 -6.32 16.15
N VAL A 197 -4.27 -5.92 15.49
CA VAL A 197 -3.11 -5.28 16.12
C VAL A 197 -3.27 -3.77 16.24
N GLY A 198 -4.22 -3.18 15.50
CA GLY A 198 -4.48 -1.74 15.50
C GLY A 198 -3.47 -0.93 14.68
N VAL A 199 -2.84 -1.56 13.67
CA VAL A 199 -1.84 -0.91 12.82
C VAL A 199 -2.39 -0.60 11.42
N GLN A 200 -1.83 0.42 10.78
CA GLN A 200 -2.37 0.96 9.53
C GLN A 200 -1.67 0.43 8.27
N ASN A 201 -0.52 -0.20 8.40
CA ASN A 201 0.22 -0.70 7.24
C ASN A 201 1.03 -1.97 7.58
N ARG A 202 1.50 -2.63 6.51
CA ARG A 202 2.23 -3.88 6.58
C ARG A 202 3.56 -3.77 7.35
N ILE A 203 4.26 -2.64 7.20
CA ILE A 203 5.54 -2.42 7.90
C ILE A 203 5.28 -2.34 9.39
N ALA A 204 4.29 -1.53 9.81
CA ALA A 204 3.89 -1.43 11.19
C ALA A 204 3.46 -2.78 11.77
N LEU A 205 2.79 -3.63 10.98
CA LEU A 205 2.43 -4.99 11.40
C LEU A 205 3.67 -5.87 11.60
N SER A 206 4.63 -5.84 10.66
CA SER A 206 5.89 -6.59 10.78
C SER A 206 6.68 -6.16 12.01
N VAL A 207 6.84 -4.86 12.19
CA VAL A 207 7.56 -4.30 13.34
C VAL A 207 6.87 -4.67 14.65
N HIS A 208 5.54 -4.51 14.73
CA HIS A 208 4.78 -4.91 15.90
C HIS A 208 4.98 -6.39 16.25
N ALA A 209 4.94 -7.26 15.25
CA ALA A 209 5.13 -8.69 15.43
C ALA A 209 6.52 -9.04 15.98
N ILE A 210 7.56 -8.35 15.50
CA ILE A 210 8.94 -8.54 15.98
C ILE A 210 9.09 -7.99 17.40
N THR A 211 8.65 -6.76 17.64
CA THR A 211 8.83 -6.04 18.92
C THR A 211 8.10 -6.75 20.08
N HIS A 212 6.96 -7.37 19.80
CA HIS A 212 6.16 -8.07 20.81
C HIS A 212 6.39 -9.59 20.81
N SER A 213 7.41 -10.05 20.10
CA SER A 213 7.77 -11.48 20.00
C SER A 213 6.58 -12.37 19.62
N LEU A 214 5.70 -11.87 18.77
CA LEU A 214 4.51 -12.59 18.30
C LEU A 214 4.87 -13.73 17.33
N VAL A 215 6.04 -13.65 16.73
CA VAL A 215 6.64 -14.65 15.84
C VAL A 215 8.14 -14.70 16.08
N THR A 216 8.72 -15.87 15.97
CA THR A 216 10.18 -16.06 16.02
C THR A 216 10.75 -15.75 14.65
N ALA A 217 11.55 -14.69 14.53
CA ALA A 217 12.34 -14.48 13.32
C ALA A 217 13.32 -15.66 13.18
N LYS A 218 13.12 -16.49 12.15
CA LYS A 218 14.09 -17.50 11.72
C LYS A 218 15.08 -16.90 10.77
#